data_19db9be901bf2a470967f8a3e4a4f22e
#
_entry.id   19db9be901bf2a470967f8a3e4a4f22e
#
_cell.length_a   1.000
_cell.length_b   1.000
_cell.length_c   1.000
_cell.angle_alpha   90.00
_cell.angle_beta   90.00
_cell.angle_gamma   90.00
#
_symmetry.space_group_name_H-M   'P 1'
#
loop_
_entity.id
_entity.type
_entity.pdbx_description
1 polymer ?
#
loop_
_entity_poly.entity_id
_entity_poly.type
_entity_poly.pdbx_seq_one_letter_code
_entity_poly.pdbx_strand_id
1 'polypeptide(L)'
;MAIEPLSITRPTPPPTPHPDSPAGPAPALLCLPYAGGAAGAYHGLRGACGAVEVVAVQLPGRENRIAEPPEFSVPRLTDEIASHTARPYALYGHSMGARIAFEVARELRRRGLPPPLRLYAGAAHPPDRRVPLAATADLPDEAFIDQLVRRAGAPEELRDVPELRELLLPVLRADFTWIKRYRYAPEPPLDVPVVAFAGLGDAEVPPGDMLGWARHTRAGFALRTLRGGHLFVRDGSAELARLITADLAGPGPGRGTDPPPVQDDEIHVRVFPADEPPGTPGSDEGGSSRAADRAGGSSQAVDRAGGLAVEATVRGGAVGAAVGLPAAYGAARDAAHGASPGAGRGDGPGDGLGPGEWEQLVDAAEEDRPWLELRARTARRALARAGAHAQAAEGFPDLAAPGPWPADDGWQVTFLPLHTPLGEALAAVAEPRGRTRLSADVWTDR
;
A
#
# COMPACT_ATOMS: atom_id res chain seq x y z
N MET A 1 -8.35 -36.86 23.72
CA MET A 1 -7.54 -35.76 24.29
C MET A 1 -8.19 -34.46 23.83
N ALA A 2 -8.73 -33.72 24.77
CA ALA A 2 -9.34 -32.43 24.47
C ALA A 2 -8.25 -31.43 24.07
N ILE A 3 -8.41 -30.84 22.88
CA ILE A 3 -7.52 -29.77 22.37
C ILE A 3 -7.86 -28.54 23.17
N GLU A 4 -6.93 -28.05 23.99
CA GLU A 4 -7.10 -26.77 24.67
C GLU A 4 -7.24 -25.64 23.66
N PRO A 5 -8.13 -24.66 23.90
CA PRO A 5 -8.32 -23.54 23.01
C PRO A 5 -7.06 -22.67 22.96
N LEU A 6 -6.87 -21.99 21.84
CA LEU A 6 -5.82 -21.01 21.61
C LEU A 6 -5.62 -20.09 22.80
N SER A 7 -4.37 -20.07 23.30
CA SER A 7 -3.96 -19.04 24.27
C SER A 7 -3.80 -17.70 23.54
N ILE A 8 -4.89 -16.99 23.39
CA ILE A 8 -4.83 -15.56 23.15
C ILE A 8 -4.38 -14.96 24.47
N THR A 9 -3.18 -14.38 24.52
CA THR A 9 -2.72 -13.67 25.71
C THR A 9 -3.72 -12.57 26.04
N ARG A 10 -4.59 -12.81 27.02
CA ARG A 10 -5.51 -11.78 27.50
C ARG A 10 -4.69 -10.66 28.14
N PRO A 11 -4.85 -9.42 27.70
CA PRO A 11 -4.36 -8.29 28.45
C PRO A 11 -5.07 -8.21 29.81
N THR A 12 -4.40 -7.62 30.80
CA THR A 12 -5.05 -7.13 32.02
C THR A 12 -6.27 -6.30 31.61
N PRO A 13 -7.45 -6.49 32.24
CA PRO A 13 -8.63 -5.76 31.85
C PRO A 13 -8.34 -4.25 31.87
N PRO A 14 -8.79 -3.51 30.83
CA PRO A 14 -8.64 -2.07 30.80
C PRO A 14 -9.35 -1.45 32.02
N PRO A 15 -8.87 -0.28 32.50
CA PRO A 15 -9.58 0.42 33.58
C PRO A 15 -11.04 0.63 33.16
N THR A 16 -11.94 0.39 34.08
CA THR A 16 -13.39 0.56 33.88
C THR A 16 -13.67 1.91 33.23
N PRO A 17 -14.46 1.95 32.13
CA PRO A 17 -14.82 3.22 31.48
C PRO A 17 -15.52 4.14 32.49
N HIS A 18 -15.17 5.43 32.49
CA HIS A 18 -15.92 6.45 33.23
C HIS A 18 -17.38 6.45 32.72
N PRO A 19 -18.38 6.56 33.60
CA PRO A 19 -19.80 6.43 33.24
C PRO A 19 -20.33 7.49 32.27
N ASP A 20 -19.55 8.49 31.91
CA ASP A 20 -19.95 9.59 30.99
C ASP A 20 -19.40 9.50 29.60
N SER A 21 -18.84 8.36 29.17
CA SER A 21 -18.39 8.18 27.77
C SER A 21 -19.54 7.64 26.91
N PRO A 22 -20.02 8.37 25.89
CA PRO A 22 -21.06 7.89 24.95
C PRO A 22 -20.52 6.91 23.91
N ALA A 23 -19.31 6.39 24.05
CA ALA A 23 -18.68 5.48 23.10
C ALA A 23 -18.98 4.02 23.49
N GLY A 24 -19.50 3.26 22.54
CA GLY A 24 -19.59 1.80 22.63
C GLY A 24 -18.24 1.14 22.97
N PRO A 25 -18.21 -0.19 23.16
CA PRO A 25 -16.97 -0.88 23.55
C PRO A 25 -15.85 -0.58 22.55
N ALA A 26 -14.67 -0.28 23.09
CA ALA A 26 -13.48 0.00 22.29
C ALA A 26 -13.22 -1.14 21.27
N PRO A 27 -12.88 -0.83 20.02
CA PRO A 27 -12.64 -1.85 19.00
C PRO A 27 -11.42 -2.68 19.34
N ALA A 28 -11.46 -3.98 19.00
CA ALA A 28 -10.30 -4.85 19.05
C ALA A 28 -9.49 -4.77 17.75
N LEU A 29 -8.18 -4.74 17.87
CA LEU A 29 -7.24 -4.90 16.74
C LEU A 29 -6.61 -6.29 16.83
N LEU A 30 -7.07 -7.21 15.96
CA LEU A 30 -6.55 -8.57 15.89
C LEU A 30 -5.33 -8.58 14.97
N CYS A 31 -4.16 -8.87 15.55
CA CYS A 31 -2.87 -8.76 14.86
C CYS A 31 -2.32 -10.13 14.47
N LEU A 32 -2.09 -10.36 13.17
CA LEU A 32 -1.54 -11.59 12.60
C LEU A 32 -0.05 -11.39 12.23
N PRO A 33 0.85 -12.28 12.69
CA PRO A 33 2.29 -12.05 12.60
C PRO A 33 2.85 -12.28 11.20
N TYR A 34 4.01 -11.65 10.95
CA TYR A 34 4.88 -11.95 9.81
C TYR A 34 5.54 -13.34 9.96
N ALA A 35 6.16 -13.84 8.89
CA ALA A 35 6.85 -15.13 8.90
C ALA A 35 7.95 -15.17 9.97
N GLY A 36 7.93 -16.19 10.81
CA GLY A 36 8.78 -16.31 12.00
C GLY A 36 8.38 -15.43 13.18
N GLY A 37 7.41 -14.50 13.00
CA GLY A 37 6.91 -13.66 14.07
C GLY A 37 5.96 -14.40 15.00
N ALA A 38 5.81 -13.88 16.22
CA ALA A 38 4.95 -14.39 17.27
C ALA A 38 4.11 -13.25 17.89
N ALA A 39 3.28 -13.55 18.89
CA ALA A 39 2.45 -12.55 19.57
C ALA A 39 3.27 -11.40 20.18
N GLY A 40 4.47 -11.69 20.66
CA GLY A 40 5.41 -10.70 21.21
C GLY A 40 5.83 -9.62 20.22
N ALA A 41 5.76 -9.88 18.90
CA ALA A 41 6.06 -8.89 17.87
C ALA A 41 5.18 -7.63 17.95
N TYR A 42 4.02 -7.73 18.58
CA TYR A 42 3.04 -6.64 18.74
C TYR A 42 3.07 -5.96 20.12
N HIS A 43 4.09 -6.26 20.92
CA HIS A 43 4.17 -5.69 22.28
C HIS A 43 4.25 -4.15 22.25
N GLY A 44 5.08 -3.58 21.37
CA GLY A 44 5.20 -2.13 21.19
C GLY A 44 3.89 -1.50 20.70
N LEU A 45 3.20 -2.15 19.77
CA LEU A 45 1.90 -1.68 19.25
C LEU A 45 0.84 -1.67 20.36
N ARG A 46 0.79 -2.72 21.19
CA ARG A 46 -0.13 -2.81 22.34
C ARG A 46 0.04 -1.65 23.31
N GLY A 47 1.27 -1.27 23.62
CA GLY A 47 1.56 -0.14 24.50
C GLY A 47 1.19 1.23 23.91
N ALA A 48 1.16 1.35 22.58
CA ALA A 48 1.00 2.61 21.88
C ALA A 48 -0.43 2.90 21.37
N CYS A 49 -1.32 1.89 21.28
CA CYS A 49 -2.66 2.05 20.70
C CYS A 49 -3.73 2.67 21.65
N GLY A 50 -3.38 3.01 22.87
CA GLY A 50 -4.30 3.71 23.79
C GLY A 50 -5.60 2.93 24.06
N ALA A 51 -6.73 3.47 23.59
CA ALA A 51 -8.06 2.88 23.80
C ALA A 51 -8.36 1.65 22.93
N VAL A 52 -7.56 1.38 21.87
CA VAL A 52 -7.74 0.20 21.00
C VAL A 52 -7.12 -1.02 21.66
N GLU A 53 -7.90 -2.07 21.89
CA GLU A 53 -7.40 -3.31 22.45
C GLU A 53 -6.64 -4.12 21.40
N VAL A 54 -5.32 -4.21 21.54
CA VAL A 54 -4.47 -5.02 20.63
C VAL A 54 -4.45 -6.48 21.09
N VAL A 55 -4.99 -7.36 20.27
CA VAL A 55 -5.05 -8.82 20.47
C VAL A 55 -4.12 -9.48 19.45
N ALA A 56 -2.96 -9.94 19.91
CA ALA A 56 -2.03 -10.64 19.05
C ALA A 56 -2.44 -12.11 18.87
N VAL A 57 -2.61 -12.53 17.62
CA VAL A 57 -2.92 -13.92 17.26
C VAL A 57 -1.64 -14.75 17.31
N GLN A 58 -1.62 -15.76 18.17
CA GLN A 58 -0.47 -16.67 18.30
C GLN A 58 -0.62 -17.85 17.35
N LEU A 59 0.26 -17.94 16.35
CA LEU A 59 0.31 -19.09 15.47
C LEU A 59 1.02 -20.29 16.17
N PRO A 60 0.73 -21.54 15.74
CA PRO A 60 1.38 -22.73 16.28
C PRO A 60 2.91 -22.72 16.11
N GLY A 61 3.61 -23.52 16.90
CA GLY A 61 5.06 -23.73 16.80
C GLY A 61 5.92 -22.61 17.40
N ARG A 62 5.31 -21.62 18.13
CA ARG A 62 6.07 -20.47 18.66
C ARG A 62 5.55 -20.01 20.03
N GLU A 63 6.43 -19.41 20.83
CA GLU A 63 6.15 -18.94 22.21
C GLU A 63 5.41 -20.00 23.03
N ASN A 64 4.25 -19.67 23.58
CA ASN A 64 3.44 -20.57 24.43
C ASN A 64 2.83 -21.77 23.66
N ARG A 65 2.92 -21.78 22.32
CA ARG A 65 2.49 -22.88 21.45
C ARG A 65 3.65 -23.64 20.79
N ILE A 66 4.86 -23.50 21.34
CA ILE A 66 6.10 -24.05 20.77
C ILE A 66 6.07 -25.59 20.62
N ALA A 67 5.30 -26.27 21.45
CA ALA A 67 5.15 -27.73 21.38
C ALA A 67 4.21 -28.20 20.25
N GLU A 68 3.49 -27.29 19.59
CA GLU A 68 2.63 -27.61 18.46
C GLU A 68 3.42 -27.62 17.15
N PRO A 69 3.04 -28.46 16.16
CA PRO A 69 3.57 -28.33 14.80
C PRO A 69 3.31 -26.92 14.24
N PRO A 70 4.26 -26.31 13.52
CA PRO A 70 4.16 -24.90 13.10
C PRO A 70 3.17 -24.64 11.96
N GLU A 71 2.51 -25.69 11.44
CA GLU A 71 1.54 -25.57 10.37
C GLU A 71 0.20 -25.02 10.87
N PHE A 72 -0.42 -24.17 10.07
CA PHE A 72 -1.73 -23.60 10.35
C PHE A 72 -2.63 -23.64 9.11
N SER A 73 -3.92 -23.44 9.31
CA SER A 73 -4.89 -23.25 8.23
C SER A 73 -5.78 -22.05 8.46
N VAL A 74 -6.15 -21.35 7.40
CA VAL A 74 -7.02 -20.16 7.48
C VAL A 74 -8.39 -20.51 8.09
N PRO A 75 -9.08 -21.58 7.73
CA PRO A 75 -10.36 -21.94 8.37
C PRO A 75 -10.24 -22.07 9.88
N ARG A 76 -9.21 -22.74 10.38
CA ARG A 76 -8.98 -22.93 11.82
C ARG A 76 -8.65 -21.62 12.55
N LEU A 77 -7.82 -20.78 11.95
CA LEU A 77 -7.58 -19.44 12.49
C LEU A 77 -8.86 -18.59 12.52
N THR A 78 -9.72 -18.74 11.51
CA THR A 78 -11.01 -18.05 11.48
C THR A 78 -11.93 -18.53 12.60
N ASP A 79 -11.94 -19.83 12.97
CA ASP A 79 -12.69 -20.32 14.12
C ASP A 79 -12.28 -19.62 15.41
N GLU A 80 -10.98 -19.44 15.58
CA GLU A 80 -10.39 -18.78 16.76
C GLU A 80 -10.74 -17.28 16.79
N ILE A 81 -10.61 -16.60 15.66
CA ILE A 81 -10.93 -15.18 15.48
C ILE A 81 -12.44 -14.92 15.62
N ALA A 82 -13.30 -15.85 15.21
CA ALA A 82 -14.74 -15.72 15.27
C ALA A 82 -15.27 -15.41 16.69
N SER A 83 -14.58 -15.85 17.74
CA SER A 83 -14.94 -15.52 19.13
C SER A 83 -14.81 -14.04 19.46
N HIS A 84 -14.05 -13.27 18.66
CA HIS A 84 -13.85 -11.82 18.83
C HIS A 84 -14.81 -10.97 18.00
N THR A 85 -15.60 -11.57 17.09
CA THR A 85 -16.47 -10.83 16.15
C THR A 85 -17.77 -10.31 16.79
N ALA A 86 -18.05 -10.65 18.05
CA ALA A 86 -19.22 -10.17 18.81
C ALA A 86 -19.15 -8.67 19.16
N ARG A 87 -18.00 -8.04 19.02
CA ARG A 87 -17.77 -6.60 19.25
C ARG A 87 -17.10 -5.99 18.03
N PRO A 88 -17.09 -4.64 17.89
CA PRO A 88 -16.34 -3.98 16.81
C PRO A 88 -14.87 -4.40 16.84
N TYR A 89 -14.33 -4.77 15.67
CA TYR A 89 -12.95 -5.23 15.55
C TYR A 89 -12.36 -4.86 14.19
N ALA A 90 -11.03 -4.81 14.11
CA ALA A 90 -10.27 -4.67 12.90
C ALA A 90 -9.21 -5.78 12.82
N LEU A 91 -8.78 -6.10 11.60
CA LEU A 91 -7.69 -7.03 11.37
C LEU A 91 -6.43 -6.24 10.98
N TYR A 92 -5.31 -6.54 11.59
CA TYR A 92 -3.98 -6.10 11.14
C TYR A 92 -3.14 -7.33 10.83
N GLY A 93 -2.51 -7.32 9.65
CA GLY A 93 -1.53 -8.33 9.31
C GLY A 93 -0.25 -7.69 8.79
N HIS A 94 0.91 -8.24 9.19
CA HIS A 94 2.20 -7.78 8.70
C HIS A 94 2.84 -8.83 7.79
N SER A 95 3.26 -8.46 6.59
CA SER A 95 3.90 -9.37 5.61
C SER A 95 3.04 -10.61 5.36
N MET A 96 3.48 -11.81 5.72
CA MET A 96 2.67 -13.04 5.67
C MET A 96 1.30 -12.84 6.34
N GLY A 97 1.29 -12.21 7.52
CA GLY A 97 0.07 -11.96 8.30
C GLY A 97 -0.97 -11.12 7.56
N ALA A 98 -0.57 -10.24 6.64
CA ALA A 98 -1.50 -9.48 5.83
C ALA A 98 -2.29 -10.37 4.87
N ARG A 99 -1.64 -11.36 4.25
CA ARG A 99 -2.31 -12.36 3.43
C ARG A 99 -3.23 -13.26 4.24
N ILE A 100 -2.80 -13.65 5.45
CA ILE A 100 -3.64 -14.43 6.37
C ILE A 100 -4.86 -13.59 6.77
N ALA A 101 -4.69 -12.33 7.15
CA ALA A 101 -5.79 -11.42 7.52
C ALA A 101 -6.81 -11.24 6.38
N PHE A 102 -6.33 -11.12 5.15
CA PHE A 102 -7.17 -11.04 3.96
C PHE A 102 -8.00 -12.33 3.76
N GLU A 103 -7.36 -13.50 3.85
CA GLU A 103 -8.07 -14.77 3.70
C GLU A 103 -9.03 -15.04 4.86
N VAL A 104 -8.69 -14.60 6.07
CA VAL A 104 -9.61 -14.63 7.23
C VAL A 104 -10.83 -13.75 6.96
N ALA A 105 -10.65 -12.53 6.45
CA ALA A 105 -11.77 -11.65 6.11
C ALA A 105 -12.69 -12.27 5.03
N ARG A 106 -12.11 -12.95 4.04
CA ARG A 106 -12.88 -13.70 3.02
C ARG A 106 -13.63 -14.89 3.63
N GLU A 107 -12.98 -15.63 4.52
CA GLU A 107 -13.59 -16.77 5.20
C GLU A 107 -14.72 -16.34 6.13
N LEU A 108 -14.57 -15.24 6.87
CA LEU A 108 -15.63 -14.65 7.66
C LEU A 108 -16.84 -14.27 6.79
N ARG A 109 -16.60 -13.67 5.62
CA ARG A 109 -17.64 -13.35 4.63
C ARG A 109 -18.36 -14.63 4.14
N ARG A 110 -17.60 -15.68 3.77
CA ARG A 110 -18.18 -16.97 3.32
C ARG A 110 -19.06 -17.63 4.38
N ARG A 111 -18.72 -17.44 5.65
CA ARG A 111 -19.50 -17.96 6.79
C ARG A 111 -20.64 -17.04 7.24
N GLY A 112 -20.81 -15.88 6.62
CA GLY A 112 -21.82 -14.89 7.02
C GLY A 112 -21.59 -14.30 8.42
N LEU A 113 -20.31 -14.28 8.88
CA LEU A 113 -19.94 -13.69 10.15
C LEU A 113 -19.72 -12.17 10.01
N PRO A 114 -19.85 -11.39 11.11
CA PRO A 114 -19.65 -9.95 11.06
C PRO A 114 -18.29 -9.57 10.44
N PRO A 115 -18.26 -8.65 9.47
CA PRO A 115 -17.02 -8.21 8.84
C PRO A 115 -16.20 -7.34 9.80
N PRO A 116 -14.87 -7.25 9.65
CA PRO A 116 -14.06 -6.30 10.38
C PRO A 116 -14.37 -4.86 9.93
N LEU A 117 -14.19 -3.90 10.83
CA LEU A 117 -14.29 -2.47 10.52
C LEU A 117 -13.27 -2.04 9.46
N ARG A 118 -12.08 -2.63 9.51
CA ARG A 118 -10.93 -2.35 8.64
C ARG A 118 -10.08 -3.61 8.46
N LEU A 119 -9.43 -3.68 7.31
CA LEU A 119 -8.30 -4.59 7.07
C LEU A 119 -7.04 -3.75 6.90
N TYR A 120 -6.12 -3.87 7.83
CA TYR A 120 -4.81 -3.24 7.78
C TYR A 120 -3.78 -4.22 7.23
N ALA A 121 -3.14 -3.88 6.12
CA ALA A 121 -2.12 -4.69 5.48
C ALA A 121 -0.75 -3.99 5.57
N GLY A 122 0.17 -4.51 6.36
CA GLY A 122 1.52 -3.97 6.52
C GLY A 122 2.55 -4.74 5.71
N ALA A 123 3.38 -4.05 4.92
CA ALA A 123 4.56 -4.59 4.23
C ALA A 123 4.29 -5.90 3.46
N ALA A 124 3.25 -5.98 2.66
CA ALA A 124 2.86 -7.21 1.97
C ALA A 124 2.46 -6.98 0.52
N HIS A 125 3.05 -7.72 -0.40
CA HIS A 125 2.54 -7.74 -1.77
C HIS A 125 1.05 -8.10 -1.78
N PRO A 126 0.25 -7.53 -2.69
CA PRO A 126 -1.16 -7.88 -2.84
C PRO A 126 -1.38 -9.39 -2.97
N PRO A 127 -2.55 -9.91 -2.58
CA PRO A 127 -2.80 -11.35 -2.55
C PRO A 127 -2.60 -12.07 -3.88
N ASP A 128 -2.91 -11.41 -5.00
CA ASP A 128 -2.76 -11.92 -6.36
C ASP A 128 -1.31 -11.86 -6.91
N ARG A 129 -0.39 -11.22 -6.19
CA ARG A 129 1.03 -11.16 -6.54
C ARG A 129 1.81 -12.28 -5.85
N ARG A 130 2.78 -12.86 -6.55
CA ARG A 130 3.74 -13.77 -5.93
C ARG A 130 4.70 -12.99 -5.03
N VAL A 131 5.17 -13.62 -3.97
CA VAL A 131 6.23 -13.09 -3.10
C VAL A 131 7.56 -13.61 -3.61
N PRO A 132 8.44 -12.75 -4.16
CA PRO A 132 9.72 -13.20 -4.72
C PRO A 132 10.60 -13.92 -3.68
N LEU A 133 10.62 -13.41 -2.45
CA LEU A 133 11.36 -14.00 -1.34
C LEU A 133 10.90 -15.42 -0.98
N ALA A 134 9.64 -15.80 -1.28
CA ALA A 134 9.13 -17.14 -0.99
C ALA A 134 9.85 -18.26 -1.78
N ALA A 135 10.48 -17.92 -2.90
CA ALA A 135 11.30 -18.88 -3.66
C ALA A 135 12.51 -19.37 -2.86
N THR A 136 12.96 -18.59 -1.88
CA THR A 136 14.10 -18.95 -1.02
C THR A 136 13.81 -20.12 -0.08
N ALA A 137 12.53 -20.50 0.11
CA ALA A 137 12.13 -21.66 0.91
C ALA A 137 12.78 -22.99 0.48
N ASP A 138 13.27 -23.08 -0.76
CA ASP A 138 13.93 -24.29 -1.27
C ASP A 138 15.46 -24.27 -1.09
N LEU A 139 16.02 -23.14 -0.67
CA LEU A 139 17.47 -23.01 -0.48
C LEU A 139 17.94 -23.80 0.75
N PRO A 140 19.20 -24.26 0.78
CA PRO A 140 19.82 -24.73 2.02
C PRO A 140 19.70 -23.72 3.15
N ASP A 141 19.72 -24.18 4.40
CA ASP A 141 19.41 -23.36 5.58
C ASP A 141 20.24 -22.09 5.68
N GLU A 142 21.55 -22.16 5.46
CA GLU A 142 22.44 -21.00 5.52
C GLU A 142 22.06 -19.95 4.45
N ALA A 143 21.85 -20.38 3.20
CA ALA A 143 21.47 -19.49 2.11
C ALA A 143 20.07 -18.91 2.32
N PHE A 144 19.14 -19.68 2.87
CA PHE A 144 17.80 -19.21 3.23
C PHE A 144 17.86 -18.11 4.27
N ILE A 145 18.56 -18.36 5.38
CA ILE A 145 18.74 -17.39 6.47
C ILE A 145 19.40 -16.11 5.95
N ASP A 146 20.44 -16.26 5.14
CA ASP A 146 21.15 -15.13 4.57
C ASP A 146 20.23 -14.22 3.71
N GLN A 147 19.31 -14.80 2.93
CA GLN A 147 18.30 -14.04 2.20
C GLN A 147 17.32 -13.33 3.14
N LEU A 148 16.90 -13.95 4.24
CA LEU A 148 15.99 -13.34 5.20
C LEU A 148 16.62 -12.13 5.89
N VAL A 149 17.88 -12.25 6.30
CA VAL A 149 18.62 -11.15 6.93
C VAL A 149 18.79 -9.99 5.96
N ARG A 150 19.20 -10.26 4.72
CA ARG A 150 19.45 -9.20 3.72
C ARG A 150 18.20 -8.50 3.22
N ARG A 151 17.07 -9.21 3.04
CA ARG A 151 15.90 -8.70 2.32
C ARG A 151 14.68 -8.47 3.20
N ALA A 152 14.48 -9.29 4.21
CA ALA A 152 13.31 -9.22 5.08
C ALA A 152 13.58 -8.55 6.44
N GLY A 153 14.79 -8.07 6.69
CA GLY A 153 15.16 -7.43 7.96
C GLY A 153 15.16 -8.40 9.15
N ALA A 154 15.38 -9.70 8.91
CA ALA A 154 15.60 -10.63 9.99
C ALA A 154 16.89 -10.25 10.75
N PRO A 155 16.96 -10.46 12.08
CA PRO A 155 18.12 -10.07 12.87
C PRO A 155 19.36 -10.88 12.46
N GLU A 156 20.54 -10.25 12.50
CA GLU A 156 21.81 -10.90 12.13
C GLU A 156 22.15 -12.06 13.05
N GLU A 157 21.70 -12.02 14.30
CA GLU A 157 21.85 -13.10 15.29
C GLU A 157 21.30 -14.45 14.77
N LEU A 158 20.38 -14.42 13.82
CA LEU A 158 19.89 -15.64 13.18
C LEU A 158 20.99 -16.37 12.38
N ARG A 159 22.03 -15.65 11.91
CA ARG A 159 23.23 -16.23 11.30
C ARG A 159 24.21 -16.74 12.35
N ASP A 160 24.39 -15.97 13.41
CA ASP A 160 25.54 -16.08 14.31
C ASP A 160 25.29 -16.96 15.55
N VAL A 161 23.98 -17.14 15.91
CA VAL A 161 23.57 -17.88 17.11
C VAL A 161 22.89 -19.19 16.71
N PRO A 162 23.60 -20.37 16.81
CA PRO A 162 23.05 -21.66 16.41
C PRO A 162 21.77 -22.04 17.14
N GLU A 163 21.66 -21.75 18.43
CA GLU A 163 20.52 -22.09 19.28
C GLU A 163 19.26 -21.32 18.82
N LEU A 164 19.43 -20.05 18.45
CA LEU A 164 18.34 -19.24 17.90
C LEU A 164 17.90 -19.77 16.55
N ARG A 165 18.84 -20.21 15.72
CA ARG A 165 18.57 -20.83 14.43
C ARG A 165 17.79 -22.12 14.57
N GLU A 166 18.22 -23.03 15.43
CA GLU A 166 17.52 -24.30 15.68
C GLU A 166 16.08 -24.08 16.14
N LEU A 167 15.86 -23.05 16.95
CA LEU A 167 14.53 -22.70 17.44
C LEU A 167 13.62 -22.11 16.36
N LEU A 168 14.13 -21.18 15.53
CA LEU A 168 13.32 -20.42 14.60
C LEU A 168 13.21 -21.04 13.20
N LEU A 169 14.20 -21.84 12.79
CA LEU A 169 14.25 -22.37 11.43
C LEU A 169 13.04 -23.26 11.07
N PRO A 170 12.54 -24.16 11.92
CA PRO A 170 11.36 -24.95 11.62
C PRO A 170 10.12 -24.08 11.36
N VAL A 171 9.95 -23.03 12.16
CA VAL A 171 8.83 -22.06 12.02
C VAL A 171 8.98 -21.26 10.73
N LEU A 172 10.17 -20.72 10.45
CA LEU A 172 10.45 -19.97 9.23
C LEU A 172 10.22 -20.83 7.98
N ARG A 173 10.66 -22.09 8.00
CA ARG A 173 10.45 -23.05 6.91
C ARG A 173 8.97 -23.33 6.66
N ALA A 174 8.20 -23.54 7.72
CA ALA A 174 6.75 -23.76 7.60
C ALA A 174 6.05 -22.53 7.04
N ASP A 175 6.35 -21.34 7.56
CA ASP A 175 5.76 -20.08 7.14
C ASP A 175 6.10 -19.75 5.67
N PHE A 176 7.37 -19.86 5.27
CA PHE A 176 7.77 -19.61 3.88
C PHE A 176 7.25 -20.68 2.92
N THR A 177 7.10 -21.92 3.37
CA THR A 177 6.42 -22.97 2.61
C THR A 177 4.94 -22.63 2.39
N TRP A 178 4.26 -22.12 3.42
CA TRP A 178 2.88 -21.65 3.30
C TRP A 178 2.77 -20.50 2.29
N ILE A 179 3.64 -19.46 2.40
CA ILE A 179 3.66 -18.33 1.46
C ILE A 179 3.91 -18.80 0.03
N LYS A 180 4.86 -19.71 -0.17
CA LYS A 180 5.19 -20.28 -1.48
C LYS A 180 4.03 -21.07 -2.09
N ARG A 181 3.30 -21.82 -1.26
CA ARG A 181 2.15 -22.63 -1.68
C ARG A 181 0.87 -21.82 -1.83
N TYR A 182 0.81 -20.63 -1.24
CA TYR A 182 -0.37 -19.78 -1.35
C TYR A 182 -0.72 -19.50 -2.81
N ARG A 183 -2.00 -19.64 -3.14
CA ARG A 183 -2.56 -19.31 -4.46
C ARG A 183 -3.81 -18.48 -4.26
N TYR A 184 -3.76 -17.27 -4.80
CA TYR A 184 -4.95 -16.43 -4.84
C TYR A 184 -6.04 -17.07 -5.71
N ALA A 185 -7.20 -17.27 -5.14
CA ALA A 185 -8.40 -17.67 -5.88
C ALA A 185 -9.26 -16.39 -6.08
N PRO A 186 -9.59 -16.02 -7.33
CA PRO A 186 -10.42 -14.85 -7.58
C PRO A 186 -11.79 -14.96 -6.91
N GLU A 187 -12.17 -13.94 -6.19
CA GLU A 187 -13.50 -13.71 -5.61
C GLU A 187 -13.84 -12.23 -5.72
N PRO A 188 -15.12 -11.81 -5.58
CA PRO A 188 -15.47 -10.41 -5.49
C PRO A 188 -14.64 -9.69 -4.42
N PRO A 189 -14.23 -8.43 -4.66
CA PRO A 189 -13.53 -7.63 -3.66
C PRO A 189 -14.26 -7.57 -2.33
N LEU A 190 -13.56 -7.29 -1.25
CA LEU A 190 -14.15 -7.17 0.08
C LEU A 190 -15.02 -5.91 0.19
N ASP A 191 -16.09 -6.00 0.98
CA ASP A 191 -16.89 -4.85 1.44
C ASP A 191 -16.30 -4.20 2.70
N VAL A 192 -15.00 -4.32 2.89
CA VAL A 192 -14.25 -3.84 4.04
C VAL A 192 -13.19 -2.86 3.55
N PRO A 193 -13.11 -1.65 4.11
CA PRO A 193 -12.04 -0.73 3.76
C PRO A 193 -10.66 -1.34 4.05
N VAL A 194 -9.72 -1.15 3.12
CA VAL A 194 -8.34 -1.64 3.25
C VAL A 194 -7.39 -0.46 3.43
N VAL A 195 -6.58 -0.50 4.48
CA VAL A 195 -5.51 0.46 4.70
C VAL A 195 -4.17 -0.26 4.63
N ALA A 196 -3.37 0.09 3.64
CA ALA A 196 -2.03 -0.47 3.44
C ALA A 196 -0.98 0.40 4.12
N PHE A 197 -0.01 -0.24 4.77
CA PHE A 197 1.15 0.41 5.38
C PHE A 197 2.43 -0.06 4.71
N ALA A 198 3.26 0.88 4.25
CA ALA A 198 4.54 0.61 3.60
C ALA A 198 5.69 1.27 4.33
N GLY A 199 6.79 0.55 4.52
CA GLY A 199 8.04 1.12 5.01
C GLY A 199 8.79 1.82 3.86
N LEU A 200 9.26 3.05 4.10
CA LEU A 200 10.03 3.81 3.09
C LEU A 200 11.37 3.16 2.73
N GLY A 201 11.95 2.41 3.66
CA GLY A 201 13.18 1.65 3.47
C GLY A 201 12.95 0.15 3.19
N ASP A 202 11.72 -0.25 2.88
CA ASP A 202 11.40 -1.65 2.56
C ASP A 202 11.80 -1.96 1.11
N ALA A 203 12.91 -2.69 0.95
CA ALA A 203 13.41 -3.11 -0.35
C ALA A 203 12.67 -4.34 -0.91
N GLU A 204 11.93 -5.09 -0.09
CA GLU A 204 11.17 -6.27 -0.51
C GLU A 204 9.76 -5.88 -1.00
N VAL A 205 9.11 -4.93 -0.32
CA VAL A 205 7.75 -4.47 -0.66
C VAL A 205 7.71 -2.95 -0.68
N PRO A 206 8.14 -2.33 -1.78
CA PRO A 206 8.12 -0.89 -1.90
C PRO A 206 6.69 -0.33 -1.87
N PRO A 207 6.50 0.95 -1.49
CA PRO A 207 5.18 1.57 -1.40
C PRO A 207 4.32 1.44 -2.66
N GLY A 208 4.92 1.49 -3.85
CA GLY A 208 4.22 1.32 -5.12
C GLY A 208 3.52 -0.03 -5.26
N ASP A 209 4.12 -1.10 -4.75
CA ASP A 209 3.53 -2.44 -4.80
C ASP A 209 2.29 -2.56 -3.92
N MET A 210 2.27 -1.82 -2.79
CA MET A 210 1.12 -1.81 -1.88
C MET A 210 -0.15 -1.21 -2.50
N LEU A 211 -0.03 -0.37 -3.53
CA LEU A 211 -1.19 0.18 -4.25
C LEU A 211 -2.06 -0.91 -4.90
N GLY A 212 -1.48 -2.05 -5.23
CA GLY A 212 -2.22 -3.18 -5.77
C GLY A 212 -3.28 -3.77 -4.83
N TRP A 213 -3.26 -3.44 -3.53
CA TRP A 213 -4.31 -3.82 -2.59
C TRP A 213 -5.66 -3.14 -2.88
N ALA A 214 -5.66 -2.00 -3.58
CA ALA A 214 -6.88 -1.27 -3.92
C ALA A 214 -7.90 -2.12 -4.70
N ARG A 215 -7.45 -3.06 -5.54
CA ARG A 215 -8.35 -3.94 -6.32
C ARG A 215 -9.08 -4.98 -5.47
N HIS A 216 -8.66 -5.20 -4.24
CA HIS A 216 -9.21 -6.23 -3.35
C HIS A 216 -10.30 -5.71 -2.41
N THR A 217 -10.65 -4.43 -2.51
CA THR A 217 -11.76 -3.81 -1.79
C THR A 217 -12.60 -2.92 -2.70
N ARG A 218 -13.89 -2.81 -2.39
CA ARG A 218 -14.79 -1.80 -2.96
C ARG A 218 -15.27 -0.78 -1.93
N ALA A 219 -14.84 -0.92 -0.68
CA ALA A 219 -15.25 -0.03 0.41
C ALA A 219 -14.24 1.10 0.70
N GLY A 220 -13.29 1.33 -0.22
CA GLY A 220 -12.24 2.33 -0.08
C GLY A 220 -10.89 1.75 0.31
N PHE A 221 -9.84 2.35 -0.22
CA PHE A 221 -8.46 1.98 0.00
C PHE A 221 -7.63 3.18 0.42
N ALA A 222 -6.72 2.98 1.36
CA ALA A 222 -5.72 3.97 1.72
C ALA A 222 -4.32 3.36 1.77
N LEU A 223 -3.32 4.10 1.30
CA LEU A 223 -1.90 3.82 1.51
C LEU A 223 -1.32 4.86 2.45
N ARG A 224 -0.57 4.40 3.45
CA ARG A 224 0.20 5.25 4.37
C ARG A 224 1.63 4.75 4.43
N THR A 225 2.59 5.65 4.34
CA THR A 225 4.00 5.33 4.44
C THR A 225 4.54 5.65 5.83
N LEU A 226 5.48 4.82 6.29
CA LEU A 226 6.12 4.92 7.58
C LEU A 226 7.64 4.91 7.39
N ARG A 227 8.35 5.51 8.32
CA ARG A 227 9.81 5.36 8.37
C ARG A 227 10.16 3.93 8.78
N GLY A 228 11.22 3.39 8.18
CA GLY A 228 11.71 2.04 8.48
C GLY A 228 11.70 1.09 7.30
N GLY A 229 12.24 -0.10 7.51
CA GLY A 229 12.30 -1.19 6.52
C GLY A 229 11.11 -2.13 6.63
N HIS A 230 11.31 -3.37 6.15
CA HIS A 230 10.26 -4.39 6.07
C HIS A 230 9.57 -4.67 7.42
N LEU A 231 10.31 -4.65 8.53
CA LEU A 231 9.77 -4.94 9.87
C LEU A 231 9.44 -3.67 10.69
N PHE A 232 8.94 -2.61 10.05
CA PHE A 232 8.57 -1.36 10.73
C PHE A 232 7.57 -1.56 11.88
N VAL A 233 6.84 -2.66 11.92
CA VAL A 233 5.94 -3.01 13.04
C VAL A 233 6.69 -3.16 14.37
N ARG A 234 7.99 -3.50 14.33
CA ARG A 234 8.86 -3.59 15.51
C ARG A 234 9.42 -2.21 15.90
N ASP A 235 10.01 -1.53 14.92
CA ASP A 235 10.82 -0.33 15.16
C ASP A 235 9.97 0.96 15.06
N GLY A 236 8.89 0.94 14.27
CA GLY A 236 7.95 2.05 14.04
C GLY A 236 6.60 1.90 14.72
N SER A 237 6.48 1.06 15.75
CA SER A 237 5.20 0.71 16.38
C SER A 237 4.38 1.91 16.88
N ALA A 238 5.03 2.96 17.37
CA ALA A 238 4.36 4.18 17.85
C ALA A 238 3.71 4.98 16.70
N GLU A 239 4.38 5.12 15.56
CA GLU A 239 3.84 5.80 14.39
C GLU A 239 2.69 4.98 13.77
N LEU A 240 2.86 3.67 13.66
CA LEU A 240 1.82 2.75 13.19
C LEU A 240 0.58 2.80 14.10
N ALA A 241 0.76 2.76 15.43
CA ALA A 241 -0.32 2.86 16.39
C ALA A 241 -1.11 4.16 16.24
N ARG A 242 -0.42 5.30 16.10
CA ARG A 242 -1.03 6.60 15.87
C ARG A 242 -1.90 6.62 14.62
N LEU A 243 -1.41 6.06 13.51
CA LEU A 243 -2.13 6.01 12.24
C LEU A 243 -3.36 5.09 12.34
N ILE A 244 -3.22 3.90 12.92
CA ILE A 244 -4.34 2.96 13.12
C ILE A 244 -5.40 3.56 14.04
N THR A 245 -4.99 4.18 15.15
CA THR A 245 -5.92 4.77 16.12
C THR A 245 -6.68 5.94 15.51
N ALA A 246 -6.00 6.80 14.76
CA ALA A 246 -6.63 7.92 14.06
C ALA A 246 -7.63 7.44 12.99
N ASP A 247 -7.28 6.40 12.22
CA ASP A 247 -8.16 5.83 11.19
C ASP A 247 -9.40 5.14 11.82
N LEU A 248 -9.22 4.40 12.91
CA LEU A 248 -10.34 3.75 13.62
C LEU A 248 -11.28 4.76 14.31
N ALA A 249 -10.79 5.93 14.66
CA ALA A 249 -11.63 7.00 15.22
C ALA A 249 -12.42 7.76 14.14
N GLY A 250 -11.98 7.65 12.87
CA GLY A 250 -12.59 8.30 11.72
C GLY A 250 -13.52 7.38 10.92
N PRO A 251 -14.15 7.91 9.87
CA PRO A 251 -14.99 7.13 8.95
C PRO A 251 -14.19 6.13 8.10
N GLY A 252 -12.86 6.23 8.10
CA GLY A 252 -11.95 5.44 7.27
C GLY A 252 -11.83 5.97 5.83
N PRO A 253 -11.03 5.32 4.97
CA PRO A 253 -10.88 5.73 3.58
C PRO A 253 -12.20 5.59 2.84
N GLY A 254 -12.59 6.61 2.11
CA GLY A 254 -13.83 6.59 1.34
C GLY A 254 -14.31 7.98 0.91
N ARG A 255 -15.52 8.00 0.37
CA ARG A 255 -16.17 9.20 -0.16
C ARG A 255 -16.38 10.25 0.95
N GLY A 256 -16.04 11.52 0.64
CA GLY A 256 -16.33 12.66 1.53
C GLY A 256 -15.44 12.77 2.78
N THR A 257 -14.36 12.00 2.86
CA THR A 257 -13.40 12.15 3.95
C THR A 257 -12.36 13.21 3.59
N ASP A 258 -12.11 14.15 4.52
CA ASP A 258 -10.99 15.07 4.37
C ASP A 258 -9.67 14.31 4.39
N PRO A 259 -8.71 14.66 3.52
CA PRO A 259 -7.39 14.05 3.56
C PRO A 259 -6.74 14.31 4.92
N PRO A 260 -5.94 13.35 5.45
CA PRO A 260 -5.17 13.60 6.64
C PRO A 260 -4.21 14.79 6.42
N PRO A 261 -3.83 15.52 7.48
CA PRO A 261 -2.86 16.61 7.35
C PRO A 261 -1.55 16.10 6.71
N VAL A 262 -1.18 16.70 5.57
CA VAL A 262 0.04 16.34 4.83
C VAL A 262 1.26 16.88 5.55
N GLN A 263 2.32 16.08 5.69
CA GLN A 263 3.58 16.48 6.30
C GLN A 263 4.50 17.15 5.27
N ASP A 264 5.57 17.85 5.73
CA ASP A 264 6.46 18.63 4.86
C ASP A 264 7.20 17.74 3.84
N ASP A 265 7.48 16.48 4.20
CA ASP A 265 8.16 15.50 3.35
C ASP A 265 7.19 14.51 2.67
N GLU A 266 5.89 14.80 2.66
CA GLU A 266 4.84 13.91 2.18
C GLU A 266 4.16 14.44 0.92
N ILE A 267 3.83 13.50 0.01
CA ILE A 267 2.86 13.67 -1.07
C ILE A 267 1.62 12.90 -0.68
N HIS A 268 0.47 13.56 -0.70
CA HIS A 268 -0.81 12.87 -0.57
C HIS A 268 -1.54 12.84 -1.91
N VAL A 269 -1.95 11.66 -2.34
CA VAL A 269 -2.64 11.45 -3.61
C VAL A 269 -4.03 10.88 -3.37
N ARG A 270 -5.05 11.49 -3.98
CA ARG A 270 -6.42 10.99 -3.97
C ARG A 270 -6.80 10.53 -5.37
N VAL A 271 -7.44 9.37 -5.47
CA VAL A 271 -7.97 8.81 -6.72
C VAL A 271 -9.44 8.53 -6.52
N PHE A 272 -10.30 9.15 -7.32
CA PHE A 272 -11.75 9.11 -7.18
C PHE A 272 -12.46 9.15 -8.53
N PRO A 273 -13.79 8.85 -8.63
CA PRO A 273 -14.57 9.00 -9.86
C PRO A 273 -14.55 10.44 -10.36
N ALA A 274 -14.35 10.64 -11.67
CA ALA A 274 -14.19 11.97 -12.27
C ALA A 274 -15.46 12.85 -12.22
N ASP A 275 -16.62 12.24 -12.04
CA ASP A 275 -17.93 12.90 -11.88
C ASP A 275 -18.20 13.36 -10.44
N GLU A 276 -17.36 12.99 -9.48
CA GLU A 276 -17.47 13.46 -8.11
C GLU A 276 -16.88 14.87 -7.99
N PRO A 277 -17.63 15.86 -7.46
CA PRO A 277 -17.07 17.19 -7.22
C PRO A 277 -15.98 17.07 -6.14
N PRO A 278 -14.82 17.75 -6.31
CA PRO A 278 -13.83 17.81 -5.25
C PRO A 278 -14.50 18.39 -4.00
N GLY A 279 -14.50 17.61 -2.92
CA GLY A 279 -14.99 18.08 -1.63
C GLY A 279 -14.06 19.13 -1.09
N THR A 280 -14.21 20.39 -1.48
CA THR A 280 -13.86 21.60 -0.70
C THR A 280 -13.91 22.88 -1.57
N PRO A 281 -14.18 24.06 -1.00
CA PRO A 281 -14.50 25.27 -1.74
C PRO A 281 -13.27 25.82 -2.49
N GLY A 282 -13.38 25.90 -3.82
CA GLY A 282 -12.41 26.63 -4.65
C GLY A 282 -12.03 26.01 -5.99
N SER A 283 -12.77 25.05 -6.54
CA SER A 283 -12.47 24.49 -7.86
C SER A 283 -13.08 25.31 -8.97
N ASP A 284 -12.26 26.04 -9.71
CA ASP A 284 -12.60 26.49 -11.05
C ASP A 284 -12.18 25.42 -12.07
N GLU A 285 -13.05 25.16 -13.02
CA GLU A 285 -12.80 24.35 -14.20
C GLU A 285 -11.68 24.97 -15.03
N GLY A 286 -10.56 24.26 -15.12
CA GLY A 286 -9.40 24.66 -15.94
C GLY A 286 -8.09 24.26 -15.30
N GLY A 287 -7.45 23.21 -15.83
CA GLY A 287 -6.23 22.61 -15.33
C GLY A 287 -5.04 23.57 -15.18
N SER A 288 -5.01 24.35 -14.13
CA SER A 288 -3.84 25.12 -13.72
C SER A 288 -3.62 24.92 -12.22
N SER A 289 -2.36 24.66 -11.84
CA SER A 289 -1.94 24.66 -10.45
C SER A 289 -2.26 26.03 -9.84
N ARG A 290 -3.09 26.10 -8.82
CA ARG A 290 -3.20 27.28 -7.98
C ARG A 290 -2.35 27.11 -6.74
N ALA A 291 -1.26 27.85 -6.68
CA ALA A 291 -0.58 28.12 -5.44
C ALA A 291 -1.53 28.98 -4.58
N ALA A 292 -2.17 28.37 -3.59
CA ALA A 292 -2.95 29.10 -2.60
C ALA A 292 -2.06 29.34 -1.37
N ASP A 293 -1.57 30.54 -1.29
CA ASP A 293 -0.85 31.05 -0.12
C ASP A 293 -1.88 31.33 1.00
N ARG A 294 -2.16 30.31 1.83
CA ARG A 294 -2.81 30.48 3.14
C ARG A 294 -1.86 29.98 4.21
N ALA A 295 -1.85 30.59 5.35
CA ALA A 295 -0.95 30.32 6.47
C ALA A 295 -0.84 28.81 6.79
N GLY A 296 0.26 28.19 6.37
CA GLY A 296 0.48 26.74 6.35
C GLY A 296 0.48 26.10 4.96
N GLY A 297 0.50 26.89 3.90
CA GLY A 297 0.41 26.67 2.45
C GLY A 297 0.51 25.23 1.94
N SER A 298 -0.63 24.57 1.65
CA SER A 298 -0.66 23.35 0.83
C SER A 298 -0.91 23.73 -0.63
N SER A 299 -0.17 23.12 -1.57
CA SER A 299 -0.41 23.20 -3.01
C SER A 299 -1.12 21.94 -3.48
N GLN A 300 -2.03 22.11 -4.43
CA GLN A 300 -2.89 21.03 -4.93
C GLN A 300 -2.93 21.06 -6.45
N ALA A 301 -2.90 19.88 -7.07
CA ALA A 301 -3.09 19.69 -8.51
C ALA A 301 -4.07 18.57 -8.77
N VAL A 302 -4.93 18.74 -9.78
CA VAL A 302 -5.95 17.74 -10.15
C VAL A 302 -5.88 17.44 -11.64
N ASP A 303 -6.01 16.18 -12.02
CA ASP A 303 -6.22 15.72 -13.40
C ASP A 303 -7.36 14.72 -13.50
N ARG A 304 -8.03 14.67 -14.66
CA ARG A 304 -9.14 13.77 -14.94
C ARG A 304 -8.95 13.10 -16.30
N ALA A 305 -9.14 11.77 -16.32
CA ALA A 305 -9.18 11.00 -17.55
C ALA A 305 -9.96 9.68 -17.35
N GLY A 306 -10.77 9.27 -18.32
CA GLY A 306 -11.41 7.95 -18.39
C GLY A 306 -12.26 7.57 -17.19
N GLY A 307 -12.99 8.51 -16.61
CA GLY A 307 -13.83 8.27 -15.45
C GLY A 307 -13.09 8.34 -14.11
N LEU A 308 -11.76 8.58 -14.11
CA LEU A 308 -10.95 8.76 -12.91
C LEU A 308 -10.47 10.20 -12.76
N ALA A 309 -10.42 10.68 -11.54
CA ALA A 309 -9.72 11.90 -11.14
C ALA A 309 -8.56 11.55 -10.22
N VAL A 310 -7.44 12.24 -10.39
CA VAL A 310 -6.26 12.16 -9.52
C VAL A 310 -5.95 13.54 -9.00
N GLU A 311 -5.90 13.67 -7.70
CA GLU A 311 -5.54 14.89 -6.97
C GLU A 311 -4.26 14.64 -6.19
N ALA A 312 -3.27 15.52 -6.33
CA ALA A 312 -2.07 15.48 -5.52
C ALA A 312 -1.98 16.72 -4.65
N THR A 313 -1.67 16.54 -3.38
CA THR A 313 -1.50 17.60 -2.38
C THR A 313 -0.12 17.50 -1.74
N VAL A 314 0.56 18.64 -1.63
CA VAL A 314 1.84 18.79 -0.92
C VAL A 314 1.78 20.00 -0.02
N ARG A 315 2.55 19.99 1.07
CA ARG A 315 2.72 21.16 1.93
C ARG A 315 3.93 21.96 1.47
N GLY A 316 3.68 23.21 1.07
CA GLY A 316 4.71 24.09 0.48
C GLY A 316 5.22 23.65 -0.88
N GLY A 317 5.61 24.58 -1.74
CA GLY A 317 6.08 24.31 -3.09
C GLY A 317 4.96 24.07 -4.10
N ALA A 318 5.31 23.85 -5.36
CA ALA A 318 4.37 23.53 -6.44
C ALA A 318 4.25 22.02 -6.61
N VAL A 319 3.13 21.54 -7.17
CA VAL A 319 2.86 20.16 -7.49
C VAL A 319 2.09 20.07 -8.80
N GLY A 320 2.32 19.04 -9.59
CA GLY A 320 1.53 18.71 -10.77
C GLY A 320 1.05 17.28 -10.72
N ALA A 321 -0.15 17.01 -11.20
CA ALA A 321 -0.71 15.68 -11.30
C ALA A 321 -1.17 15.36 -12.71
N ALA A 322 -1.03 14.10 -13.14
CA ALA A 322 -1.57 13.62 -14.40
C ALA A 322 -2.03 12.17 -14.24
N VAL A 323 -3.08 11.78 -14.98
CA VAL A 323 -3.55 10.40 -15.08
C VAL A 323 -3.52 9.92 -16.52
N GLY A 324 -2.92 8.76 -16.77
CA GLY A 324 -2.86 8.09 -18.06
C GLY A 324 -3.63 6.77 -18.02
N LEU A 325 -4.31 6.44 -19.13
CA LEU A 325 -5.10 5.22 -19.27
C LEU A 325 -4.57 4.36 -20.42
N PRO A 326 -4.23 3.07 -20.16
CA PRO A 326 -3.75 2.17 -21.21
C PRO A 326 -4.73 1.97 -22.37
N ALA A 327 -6.02 1.87 -22.07
CA ALA A 327 -7.06 1.65 -23.08
C ALA A 327 -7.26 2.87 -24.03
N ALA A 328 -7.24 4.09 -23.50
CA ALA A 328 -7.30 5.31 -24.30
C ALA A 328 -6.07 5.48 -25.19
N TYR A 329 -4.94 4.95 -24.74
CA TYR A 329 -3.68 5.01 -25.44
C TYR A 329 -3.64 4.04 -26.64
N GLY A 330 -4.15 2.80 -26.48
CA GLY A 330 -4.28 1.84 -27.57
C GLY A 330 -5.15 2.37 -28.74
N ALA A 331 -6.30 2.97 -28.44
CA ALA A 331 -7.18 3.54 -29.44
C ALA A 331 -6.57 4.76 -30.18
N ALA A 332 -5.82 5.59 -29.49
CA ALA A 332 -5.10 6.72 -30.10
C ALA A 332 -3.94 6.23 -30.99
N ARG A 333 -3.26 5.15 -30.62
CA ARG A 333 -2.20 4.52 -31.41
C ARG A 333 -2.73 3.92 -32.71
N ASP A 334 -3.85 3.22 -32.67
CA ASP A 334 -4.45 2.60 -33.85
C ASP A 334 -4.94 3.66 -34.86
N ALA A 335 -5.39 4.81 -34.36
CA ALA A 335 -5.72 5.97 -35.19
C ALA A 335 -4.46 6.69 -35.77
N ALA A 336 -3.34 6.65 -35.05
CA ALA A 336 -2.09 7.31 -35.48
C ALA A 336 -1.24 6.45 -36.42
N HIS A 337 -1.39 5.12 -36.44
CA HIS A 337 -0.66 4.21 -37.34
C HIS A 337 -1.11 4.31 -38.81
N GLY A 338 -2.19 5.05 -39.10
CA GLY A 338 -2.56 5.46 -40.46
C GLY A 338 -1.88 6.75 -40.94
N ALA A 339 -1.12 7.45 -40.13
CA ALA A 339 -0.41 8.67 -40.48
C ALA A 339 1.11 8.46 -40.44
N SER A 340 1.77 8.86 -41.51
CA SER A 340 3.24 8.80 -41.66
C SER A 340 4.00 9.35 -40.45
N PRO A 341 5.19 8.83 -40.10
CA PRO A 341 5.99 9.29 -38.96
C PRO A 341 6.47 10.73 -39.21
N GLY A 342 5.72 11.69 -38.67
CA GLY A 342 6.01 13.12 -38.84
C GLY A 342 4.90 14.05 -38.40
N ALA A 343 3.69 13.57 -38.09
CA ALA A 343 2.57 14.40 -37.77
C ALA A 343 1.78 13.89 -36.55
N GLY A 344 2.44 13.70 -35.42
CA GLY A 344 1.78 13.51 -34.13
C GLY A 344 1.74 14.83 -33.37
N ARG A 345 0.83 15.74 -33.75
CA ARG A 345 0.51 16.91 -32.91
C ARG A 345 -0.37 16.43 -31.76
N GLY A 346 0.24 16.23 -30.58
CA GLY A 346 -0.51 16.19 -29.31
C GLY A 346 -1.11 17.55 -29.06
N ASP A 347 -2.40 17.57 -28.71
CA ASP A 347 -3.18 18.81 -28.53
C ASP A 347 -2.92 19.47 -27.16
N GLY A 348 -1.64 19.74 -26.83
CA GLY A 348 -1.28 20.52 -25.66
C GLY A 348 0.23 20.75 -25.55
N PRO A 349 0.65 21.92 -25.03
CA PRO A 349 2.06 22.14 -24.76
C PRO A 349 2.55 21.18 -23.67
N GLY A 350 3.48 20.27 -24.01
CA GLY A 350 4.14 19.37 -23.04
C GLY A 350 3.93 17.87 -23.24
N ASP A 351 3.09 17.44 -24.20
CA ASP A 351 2.79 15.99 -24.41
C ASP A 351 3.77 15.27 -25.37
N GLY A 352 4.67 16.00 -26.01
CA GLY A 352 5.64 15.47 -26.97
C GLY A 352 6.77 14.69 -26.27
N LEU A 353 7.11 13.50 -26.78
CA LEU A 353 8.30 12.77 -26.33
C LEU A 353 9.58 13.43 -26.87
N GLY A 354 10.63 13.46 -26.04
CA GLY A 354 11.95 13.92 -26.46
C GLY A 354 12.72 12.85 -27.25
N PRO A 355 13.83 13.24 -27.93
CA PRO A 355 14.64 12.31 -28.73
C PRO A 355 15.14 11.11 -27.93
N GLY A 356 15.63 11.31 -26.70
CA GLY A 356 16.14 10.24 -25.85
C GLY A 356 15.06 9.27 -25.36
N GLU A 357 13.81 9.73 -25.20
CA GLU A 357 12.68 8.86 -24.87
C GLU A 357 12.27 8.00 -26.08
N TRP A 358 12.29 8.58 -27.29
CA TRP A 358 12.04 7.84 -28.51
C TRP A 358 13.10 6.75 -28.75
N GLU A 359 14.37 7.03 -28.50
CA GLU A 359 15.44 6.05 -28.61
C GLU A 359 15.20 4.86 -27.66
N GLN A 360 14.90 5.13 -26.40
CA GLN A 360 14.57 4.09 -25.41
C GLN A 360 13.32 3.26 -25.81
N LEU A 361 12.29 3.90 -26.38
CA LEU A 361 11.10 3.18 -26.85
C LEU A 361 11.39 2.29 -28.05
N VAL A 362 12.27 2.71 -28.96
CA VAL A 362 12.67 1.89 -30.10
C VAL A 362 13.44 0.66 -29.66
N ASP A 363 14.31 0.81 -28.65
CA ASP A 363 15.14 -0.27 -28.12
C ASP A 363 14.37 -1.22 -27.18
N ALA A 364 13.23 -0.80 -26.64
CA ALA A 364 12.41 -1.62 -25.75
C ALA A 364 11.73 -2.78 -26.49
N ALA A 365 11.43 -3.87 -25.75
CA ALA A 365 10.61 -4.96 -26.26
C ALA A 365 9.22 -4.45 -26.72
N GLU A 366 8.69 -5.02 -27.79
CA GLU A 366 7.44 -4.54 -28.40
C GLU A 366 6.26 -4.55 -27.39
N GLU A 367 6.23 -5.53 -26.50
CA GLU A 367 5.23 -5.67 -25.44
C GLU A 367 5.31 -4.58 -24.36
N ASP A 368 6.51 -4.03 -24.11
CA ASP A 368 6.75 -3.01 -23.08
C ASP A 368 6.54 -1.58 -23.58
N ARG A 369 6.68 -1.34 -24.88
CA ARG A 369 6.61 0.00 -25.49
C ARG A 369 5.36 0.80 -25.09
N PRO A 370 4.14 0.25 -25.15
CA PRO A 370 2.93 1.00 -24.82
C PRO A 370 2.93 1.51 -23.38
N TRP A 371 3.47 0.72 -22.46
CA TRP A 371 3.54 1.10 -21.05
C TRP A 371 4.61 2.17 -20.79
N LEU A 372 5.79 2.03 -21.39
CA LEU A 372 6.87 3.01 -21.26
C LEU A 372 6.47 4.36 -21.87
N GLU A 373 5.80 4.36 -23.02
CA GLU A 373 5.30 5.59 -23.64
C GLU A 373 4.21 6.25 -22.77
N LEU A 374 3.29 5.47 -22.21
CA LEU A 374 2.28 5.97 -21.27
C LEU A 374 2.93 6.67 -20.07
N ARG A 375 3.99 6.07 -19.51
CA ARG A 375 4.74 6.66 -18.38
C ARG A 375 5.37 7.99 -18.77
N ALA A 376 6.12 8.03 -19.87
CA ALA A 376 6.79 9.24 -20.33
C ALA A 376 5.80 10.39 -20.57
N ARG A 377 4.71 10.14 -21.30
CA ARG A 377 3.68 11.16 -21.58
C ARG A 377 2.98 11.63 -20.30
N THR A 378 2.64 10.72 -19.40
CA THR A 378 1.98 11.08 -18.14
C THR A 378 2.90 11.91 -17.25
N ALA A 379 4.19 11.57 -17.19
CA ALA A 379 5.20 12.35 -16.46
C ALA A 379 5.34 13.77 -17.01
N ARG A 380 5.43 13.91 -18.33
CA ARG A 380 5.54 15.24 -18.97
C ARG A 380 4.33 16.12 -18.70
N ARG A 381 3.13 15.56 -18.74
CA ARG A 381 1.93 16.30 -18.36
C ARG A 381 1.93 16.76 -16.91
N ALA A 382 2.37 15.89 -16.00
CA ALA A 382 2.49 16.26 -14.58
C ALA A 382 3.48 17.41 -14.38
N LEU A 383 4.66 17.35 -15.02
CA LEU A 383 5.67 18.41 -14.98
C LEU A 383 5.14 19.74 -15.56
N ALA A 384 4.49 19.69 -16.71
CA ALA A 384 3.92 20.89 -17.33
C ALA A 384 2.89 21.56 -16.42
N ARG A 385 2.05 20.78 -15.73
CA ARG A 385 1.07 21.29 -14.77
C ARG A 385 1.68 21.82 -13.48
N ALA A 386 2.85 21.31 -13.09
CA ALA A 386 3.58 21.83 -11.98
C ALA A 386 4.22 23.22 -12.27
N GLY A 387 4.18 23.66 -13.54
CA GLY A 387 4.91 24.85 -13.98
C GLY A 387 6.42 24.59 -14.08
N ALA A 388 6.85 23.35 -14.00
CA ALA A 388 8.21 22.96 -14.31
C ALA A 388 8.42 23.17 -15.81
N HIS A 389 9.36 24.03 -16.18
CA HIS A 389 9.71 24.20 -17.58
C HIS A 389 10.36 22.88 -18.04
N ALA A 390 9.60 22.09 -18.79
CA ALA A 390 10.09 20.85 -19.37
C ALA A 390 11.11 21.15 -20.48
N GLN A 391 12.25 21.72 -20.10
CA GLN A 391 13.48 21.63 -20.90
C GLN A 391 14.17 20.27 -20.69
N ALA A 392 13.39 19.22 -20.48
CA ALA A 392 13.89 17.87 -20.72
C ALA A 392 14.07 17.69 -22.24
N ALA A 393 14.95 18.52 -22.83
CA ALA A 393 15.33 18.39 -24.22
C ALA A 393 15.96 17.01 -24.48
N GLU A 394 16.50 16.37 -23.45
CA GLU A 394 17.17 15.07 -23.52
C GLU A 394 16.25 13.90 -23.09
N GLY A 395 15.09 14.15 -22.45
CA GLY A 395 14.16 13.13 -21.98
C GLY A 395 14.51 12.53 -20.62
N PHE A 396 13.70 11.58 -20.17
CA PHE A 396 13.96 10.86 -18.91
C PHE A 396 15.11 9.85 -19.10
N PRO A 397 16.01 9.71 -18.12
CA PRO A 397 17.23 8.91 -18.26
C PRO A 397 16.97 7.41 -18.42
N ASP A 398 15.90 6.89 -17.83
CA ASP A 398 15.50 5.48 -17.92
C ASP A 398 13.98 5.33 -17.75
N LEU A 399 13.27 5.05 -18.86
CA LEU A 399 11.83 4.86 -18.88
C LEU A 399 11.38 3.59 -18.15
N ALA A 400 12.24 2.59 -18.04
CA ALA A 400 11.94 1.33 -17.36
C ALA A 400 12.12 1.41 -15.84
N ALA A 401 12.90 2.37 -15.33
CA ALA A 401 13.14 2.51 -13.90
C ALA A 401 11.84 2.71 -13.11
N PRO A 402 11.70 2.11 -11.92
CA PRO A 402 10.47 2.18 -11.13
C PRO A 402 10.13 3.60 -10.63
N GLY A 403 11.11 4.52 -10.61
CA GLY A 403 10.96 5.89 -10.11
C GLY A 403 11.29 6.01 -8.60
N PRO A 404 11.27 7.22 -8.03
CA PRO A 404 10.92 8.47 -8.71
C PRO A 404 11.93 8.85 -9.79
N TRP A 405 11.44 9.36 -10.92
CA TRP A 405 12.32 9.82 -11.98
C TRP A 405 12.84 11.22 -11.70
N PRO A 406 14.15 11.45 -11.71
CA PRO A 406 14.69 12.78 -11.67
C PRO A 406 14.29 13.53 -12.94
N ALA A 407 13.81 14.76 -12.78
CA ALA A 407 13.63 15.72 -13.85
C ALA A 407 14.60 16.87 -13.66
N ASP A 408 14.80 17.68 -14.70
CA ASP A 408 15.67 18.86 -14.63
C ASP A 408 15.16 19.88 -13.58
N ASP A 409 16.03 20.82 -13.21
CA ASP A 409 15.73 21.94 -12.29
C ASP A 409 15.23 21.55 -10.89
N GLY A 410 15.66 20.41 -10.37
CA GLY A 410 15.35 20.01 -9.00
C GLY A 410 13.95 19.38 -8.83
N TRP A 411 13.29 18.96 -9.91
CA TRP A 411 12.04 18.23 -9.89
C TRP A 411 12.23 16.71 -9.93
N GLN A 412 11.22 16.00 -9.45
CA GLN A 412 11.09 14.54 -9.60
C GLN A 412 9.66 14.18 -9.94
N VAL A 413 9.48 13.00 -10.56
CA VAL A 413 8.17 12.45 -10.89
C VAL A 413 7.99 11.11 -10.21
N THR A 414 6.97 11.01 -9.37
CA THR A 414 6.55 9.78 -8.69
C THR A 414 5.38 9.16 -9.44
N PHE A 415 5.45 7.85 -9.71
CA PHE A 415 4.42 7.10 -10.40
C PHE A 415 3.61 6.24 -9.45
N LEU A 416 2.30 6.19 -9.68
CA LEU A 416 1.37 5.34 -8.97
C LEU A 416 0.61 4.48 -10.00
N PRO A 417 1.01 3.21 -10.20
CA PRO A 417 0.21 2.29 -10.98
C PRO A 417 -1.09 1.99 -10.24
N LEU A 418 -2.22 2.31 -10.83
CA LEU A 418 -3.54 2.20 -10.25
C LEU A 418 -4.25 0.98 -10.84
N HIS A 419 -4.68 0.08 -9.99
CA HIS A 419 -5.53 -1.05 -10.35
C HIS A 419 -6.88 -0.84 -9.67
N THR A 420 -7.83 -0.27 -10.38
CA THR A 420 -9.14 0.08 -9.85
C THR A 420 -10.23 -0.80 -10.46
N PRO A 421 -11.43 -0.89 -9.86
CA PRO A 421 -12.58 -1.53 -10.50
C PRO A 421 -12.95 -0.91 -11.85
N LEU A 422 -12.56 0.35 -12.14
CA LEU A 422 -12.74 1.00 -13.44
C LEU A 422 -11.67 0.64 -14.46
N GLY A 423 -10.65 -0.12 -14.08
CA GLY A 423 -9.56 -0.56 -14.91
C GLY A 423 -8.18 -0.14 -14.42
N GLU A 424 -7.17 -0.42 -15.25
CA GLU A 424 -5.79 -0.02 -14.99
C GLU A 424 -5.57 1.44 -15.42
N ALA A 425 -4.84 2.18 -14.60
CA ALA A 425 -4.45 3.55 -14.87
C ALA A 425 -3.05 3.83 -14.31
N LEU A 426 -2.43 4.91 -14.75
CA LEU A 426 -1.18 5.41 -14.21
C LEU A 426 -1.35 6.85 -13.77
N ALA A 427 -1.15 7.12 -12.49
CA ALA A 427 -0.97 8.47 -12.02
C ALA A 427 0.51 8.85 -12.01
N ALA A 428 0.80 10.10 -12.31
CA ALA A 428 2.12 10.70 -12.15
C ALA A 428 1.98 12.00 -11.36
N VAL A 429 2.88 12.21 -10.40
CA VAL A 429 2.95 13.41 -9.59
C VAL A 429 4.33 14.02 -9.75
N ALA A 430 4.36 15.26 -10.25
CA ALA A 430 5.59 16.06 -10.37
C ALA A 430 5.72 17.00 -9.17
N GLU A 431 6.89 17.00 -8.53
CA GLU A 431 7.16 17.74 -7.30
C GLU A 431 8.64 18.13 -7.19
N PRO A 432 8.99 19.13 -6.35
CA PRO A 432 10.38 19.40 -6.01
C PRO A 432 11.04 18.20 -5.34
N ARG A 433 12.32 17.92 -5.67
CA ARG A 433 13.10 16.84 -5.07
C ARG A 433 13.20 16.98 -3.55
N GLY A 434 13.24 15.82 -2.87
CA GLY A 434 13.44 15.74 -1.42
C GLY A 434 12.23 15.26 -0.65
N ARG A 435 11.09 15.05 -1.28
CA ARG A 435 9.96 14.37 -0.65
C ARG A 435 10.14 12.86 -0.75
N THR A 436 9.92 12.17 0.36
CA THR A 436 10.20 10.73 0.46
C THR A 436 8.97 9.93 0.88
N ARG A 437 7.92 10.59 1.37
CA ARG A 437 6.69 9.94 1.83
C ARG A 437 5.61 10.05 0.79
N LEU A 438 4.92 8.92 0.55
CA LEU A 438 3.74 8.83 -0.30
C LEU A 438 2.57 8.32 0.52
N SER A 439 1.46 9.06 0.50
CA SER A 439 0.17 8.58 0.98
C SER A 439 -0.83 8.62 -0.15
N ALA A 440 -1.75 7.68 -0.20
CA ALA A 440 -2.79 7.67 -1.21
C ALA A 440 -4.13 7.22 -0.61
N ASP A 441 -5.22 7.82 -1.07
CA ASP A 441 -6.60 7.38 -0.84
C ASP A 441 -7.24 7.08 -2.18
N VAL A 442 -7.82 5.90 -2.34
CA VAL A 442 -8.43 5.44 -3.58
C VAL A 442 -9.85 4.96 -3.30
N TRP A 443 -10.83 5.53 -3.97
CA TRP A 443 -12.21 5.01 -3.99
C TRP A 443 -12.77 5.16 -5.39
N THR A 444 -13.48 4.15 -5.86
CA THR A 444 -13.96 4.08 -7.25
C THR A 444 -15.43 3.70 -7.35
N ASP A 445 -16.09 3.45 -6.22
CA ASP A 445 -17.52 3.20 -6.20
C ASP A 445 -18.33 4.51 -6.34
N ARG A 446 -19.38 4.46 -7.15
CA ARG A 446 -20.34 5.55 -7.39
C ARG A 446 -21.40 5.65 -6.30
#